data_b4692d3c9aa81986d003ac1005dde1f1
#
_entry.id   b4692d3c9aa81986d003ac1005dde1f1
#
_cell.length_a   1.000
_cell.length_b   1.000
_cell.length_c   1.000
_cell.angle_alpha   90.00
_cell.angle_beta   90.00
_cell.angle_gamma   90.00
#
_symmetry.space_group_name_H-M   'P 1'
#
loop_
_entity.id
_entity.type
_entity.pdbx_description
1 polymer ?
#
loop_
_entity_poly.entity_id
_entity_poly.type
_entity_poly.pdbx_seq_one_letter_code
_entity_poly.pdbx_strand_id
1 'polypeptide(L)'
;MLYNHIGNLMSRKLLSLSLTATLIGGTAFAEVPRVAVDITPVHSLVSRVMDGVGTPDLIIQSGASPHEYSLRPSEASALQEANVFFWIGPDLTPWLTEAIETLAPHAAITTLLETEGTIELKFREGALFEAHDHDDHAEEEGHDDHDDDAEEEGHDDHAEEEGHDDHDDHAKEEGHDDHGAHDPHAWLSPQNAANWLIVIAGQLSAADPENAGAYFANAAAGRAEMDALMTQVNATLDPVRGGRFVVFHDAYQYFESDFDFPASGAISIGDASDPSPARIVEIQKRIADEGISCVLAEPQFNAGLVTTVLGGSDANTGVIDPLGSDLEPGATLYPQLINNMATGLAGCLR
;
A
#
# COMPACT_ATOMS: atom_id res chain seq x y z
N MET A 1 24.69 -112.99 13.91
CA MET A 1 23.52 -112.79 13.02
C MET A 1 23.10 -111.37 13.20
N LEU A 2 23.37 -110.51 12.23
CA LEU A 2 22.48 -109.75 11.39
C LEU A 2 21.51 -108.84 12.18
N TYR A 3 21.47 -107.53 12.00
CA TYR A 3 21.16 -106.82 10.82
C TYR A 3 21.40 -105.31 11.01
N ASN A 4 21.92 -104.62 10.02
CA ASN A 4 22.03 -103.20 9.79
C ASN A 4 20.72 -102.46 9.77
N HIS A 5 20.66 -101.25 10.24
CA HIS A 5 19.88 -100.25 9.59
C HIS A 5 20.55 -98.85 9.72
N ILE A 6 20.93 -98.38 8.59
CA ILE A 6 21.42 -97.07 8.30
C ILE A 6 20.23 -96.08 8.24
N GLY A 7 20.19 -95.05 9.07
CA GLY A 7 19.21 -94.03 9.01
C GLY A 7 19.87 -92.70 8.56
N ASN A 8 19.59 -92.32 7.33
CA ASN A 8 20.05 -91.10 6.67
C ASN A 8 19.48 -89.81 7.34
N LEU A 9 20.33 -88.95 7.93
CA LEU A 9 19.94 -87.66 8.37
C LEU A 9 20.13 -86.67 7.20
N MET A 10 19.04 -86.29 6.51
CA MET A 10 18.98 -85.16 5.58
C MET A 10 19.03 -83.83 6.34
N SER A 11 20.18 -83.22 6.28
CA SER A 11 20.34 -81.83 6.77
C SER A 11 19.66 -80.84 5.80
N ARG A 12 18.49 -80.28 6.19
CA ARG A 12 17.83 -79.17 5.49
C ARG A 12 18.50 -77.90 5.88
N LYS A 13 19.37 -77.34 5.00
CA LYS A 13 19.86 -76.01 5.08
C LYS A 13 18.71 -75.04 4.69
N LEU A 14 18.15 -74.38 5.67
CA LEU A 14 17.26 -73.27 5.46
C LEU A 14 18.10 -72.02 5.03
N LEU A 15 17.99 -71.66 3.77
CA LEU A 15 18.57 -70.43 3.20
C LEU A 15 17.66 -69.29 3.62
N SER A 16 18.08 -68.51 4.62
CA SER A 16 17.39 -67.26 5.00
C SER A 16 17.67 -66.19 3.93
N LEU A 17 16.67 -65.93 3.09
CA LEU A 17 16.69 -64.88 2.12
C LEU A 17 16.34 -63.54 2.86
N SER A 18 17.35 -62.81 3.30
CA SER A 18 17.16 -61.47 3.87
C SER A 18 16.82 -60.48 2.75
N LEU A 19 15.54 -60.12 2.64
CA LEU A 19 15.06 -59.07 1.74
C LEU A 19 15.38 -57.73 2.38
N THR A 20 16.50 -57.09 2.00
CA THR A 20 16.83 -55.71 2.37
C THR A 20 15.98 -54.78 1.52
N ALA A 21 14.86 -54.31 2.08
CA ALA A 21 14.06 -53.23 1.51
C ALA A 21 14.88 -51.93 1.67
N THR A 22 15.56 -51.49 0.64
CA THR A 22 16.16 -50.13 0.55
C THR A 22 14.99 -49.18 0.39
N LEU A 23 14.61 -48.48 1.47
CA LEU A 23 13.76 -47.30 1.42
C LEU A 23 14.58 -46.22 0.67
N ILE A 24 14.33 -46.05 -0.62
CA ILE A 24 14.72 -44.87 -1.35
C ILE A 24 13.70 -43.81 -0.89
N GLY A 25 14.04 -43.10 0.20
CA GLY A 25 13.37 -41.87 0.56
C GLY A 25 13.70 -40.87 -0.54
N GLY A 26 12.82 -40.74 -1.51
CA GLY A 26 12.84 -39.57 -2.40
C GLY A 26 12.68 -38.35 -1.53
N THR A 27 13.65 -37.43 -1.56
CA THR A 27 13.47 -36.07 -1.05
C THR A 27 12.38 -35.49 -1.92
N ALA A 28 11.15 -35.43 -1.40
CA ALA A 28 10.13 -34.57 -1.94
C ALA A 28 10.64 -33.15 -1.67
N PHE A 29 11.23 -32.52 -2.67
CA PHE A 29 11.43 -31.08 -2.63
C PHE A 29 10.02 -30.47 -2.58
N ALA A 30 9.73 -29.75 -1.52
CA ALA A 30 8.51 -28.96 -1.49
C ALA A 30 8.58 -27.99 -2.68
N GLU A 31 7.50 -27.91 -3.43
CA GLU A 31 7.39 -26.93 -4.52
C GLU A 31 7.37 -25.53 -3.90
N VAL A 32 8.20 -24.62 -4.43
CA VAL A 32 8.21 -23.21 -3.98
C VAL A 32 6.79 -22.65 -4.15
N PRO A 33 6.23 -21.97 -3.13
CA PRO A 33 4.87 -21.47 -3.20
C PRO A 33 4.73 -20.45 -4.34
N ARG A 34 3.60 -20.50 -5.04
CA ARG A 34 3.21 -19.46 -5.97
C ARG A 34 2.78 -18.24 -5.18
N VAL A 35 3.44 -17.14 -5.41
CA VAL A 35 3.22 -15.87 -4.71
C VAL A 35 2.72 -14.85 -5.70
N ALA A 36 1.64 -14.16 -5.37
CA ALA A 36 1.17 -13.02 -6.13
C ALA A 36 1.17 -11.76 -5.27
N VAL A 37 1.27 -10.59 -5.91
CA VAL A 37 1.31 -9.27 -5.26
C VAL A 37 0.52 -8.25 -6.08
N ASP A 38 0.01 -7.23 -5.41
CA ASP A 38 -0.79 -6.19 -6.04
C ASP A 38 0.02 -5.23 -6.93
N ILE A 39 0.97 -4.48 -6.38
CA ILE A 39 1.68 -3.37 -7.04
C ILE A 39 3.19 -3.61 -7.15
N THR A 40 3.83 -2.87 -8.05
CA THR A 40 5.26 -2.99 -8.34
C THR A 40 6.19 -2.76 -7.15
N PRO A 41 5.96 -1.80 -6.21
CA PRO A 41 6.80 -1.67 -5.03
C PRO A 41 6.73 -2.89 -4.10
N VAL A 42 5.52 -3.45 -3.86
CA VAL A 42 5.35 -4.68 -3.08
C VAL A 42 6.01 -5.87 -3.79
N HIS A 43 5.85 -5.97 -5.12
CA HIS A 43 6.53 -6.97 -5.92
C HIS A 43 8.05 -6.92 -5.72
N SER A 44 8.62 -5.73 -5.62
CA SER A 44 10.05 -5.57 -5.39
C SER A 44 10.50 -6.09 -4.02
N LEU A 45 9.74 -5.78 -2.96
CA LEU A 45 10.04 -6.25 -1.60
C LEU A 45 9.92 -7.78 -1.51
N VAL A 46 8.86 -8.36 -2.09
CA VAL A 46 8.67 -9.82 -2.13
C VAL A 46 9.77 -10.47 -2.96
N SER A 47 10.10 -9.92 -4.15
CA SER A 47 11.23 -10.41 -4.97
C SER A 47 12.55 -10.37 -4.22
N ARG A 48 12.77 -9.35 -3.37
CA ARG A 48 13.98 -9.25 -2.54
C ARG A 48 14.06 -10.37 -1.50
N VAL A 49 12.93 -10.72 -0.88
CA VAL A 49 12.87 -11.82 0.10
C VAL A 49 12.98 -13.16 -0.60
N MET A 50 12.39 -13.33 -1.78
CA MET A 50 12.42 -14.57 -2.58
C MET A 50 13.70 -14.75 -3.40
N ASP A 51 14.67 -13.86 -3.31
CA ASP A 51 15.89 -13.92 -4.12
C ASP A 51 16.60 -15.27 -3.98
N GLY A 52 16.89 -15.90 -5.14
CA GLY A 52 17.50 -17.23 -5.22
C GLY A 52 16.54 -18.40 -4.92
N VAL A 53 15.27 -18.15 -4.60
CA VAL A 53 14.25 -19.18 -4.31
C VAL A 53 13.15 -19.17 -5.35
N GLY A 54 12.57 -18.01 -5.65
CA GLY A 54 11.44 -17.89 -6.57
C GLY A 54 11.20 -16.46 -7.01
N THR A 55 10.10 -16.23 -7.71
CA THR A 55 9.68 -14.92 -8.22
C THR A 55 8.17 -14.78 -8.03
N PRO A 56 7.66 -13.66 -7.48
CA PRO A 56 6.23 -13.41 -7.37
C PRO A 56 5.63 -12.99 -8.71
N ASP A 57 4.32 -13.22 -8.86
CA ASP A 57 3.51 -12.71 -9.96
C ASP A 57 2.94 -11.32 -9.59
N LEU A 58 3.00 -10.37 -10.53
CA LEU A 58 2.47 -9.02 -10.38
C LEU A 58 1.05 -8.94 -10.96
N ILE A 59 0.09 -8.45 -10.16
CA ILE A 59 -1.30 -8.29 -10.58
C ILE A 59 -1.52 -6.97 -11.33
N ILE A 60 -1.17 -5.84 -10.74
CA ILE A 60 -1.34 -4.52 -11.36
C ILE A 60 -0.06 -4.17 -12.10
N GLN A 61 -0.16 -4.12 -13.43
CA GLN A 61 1.01 -3.95 -14.28
C GLN A 61 1.59 -2.53 -14.16
N SER A 62 2.92 -2.41 -14.37
CA SER A 62 3.63 -1.13 -14.35
C SER A 62 2.92 -0.07 -15.19
N GLY A 63 2.80 1.15 -14.65
CA GLY A 63 2.19 2.30 -15.31
C GLY A 63 0.66 2.39 -15.23
N ALA A 64 0.01 1.41 -14.60
CA ALA A 64 -1.43 1.47 -14.33
C ALA A 64 -1.69 2.03 -12.92
N SER A 65 -2.79 2.78 -12.75
CA SER A 65 -3.24 3.22 -11.44
C SER A 65 -3.80 2.03 -10.65
N PRO A 66 -3.42 1.84 -9.38
CA PRO A 66 -4.01 0.82 -8.52
C PRO A 66 -5.45 1.13 -8.09
N HIS A 67 -5.83 2.41 -8.02
CA HIS A 67 -7.14 2.81 -7.55
C HIS A 67 -8.25 2.44 -8.55
N GLU A 68 -7.92 2.44 -9.86
CA GLU A 68 -8.84 2.04 -10.94
C GLU A 68 -8.17 1.05 -11.89
N TYR A 69 -8.46 -0.23 -11.73
CA TYR A 69 -7.88 -1.28 -12.56
C TYR A 69 -8.90 -2.38 -12.89
N SER A 70 -8.75 -2.99 -14.05
CA SER A 70 -9.53 -4.16 -14.46
C SER A 70 -8.62 -5.35 -14.70
N LEU A 71 -8.81 -6.43 -13.95
CA LEU A 71 -8.02 -7.66 -14.08
C LEU A 71 -8.05 -8.23 -15.49
N ARG A 72 -6.88 -8.51 -16.02
CA ARG A 72 -6.74 -9.31 -17.25
C ARG A 72 -6.84 -10.80 -16.92
N PRO A 73 -7.20 -11.65 -17.90
CA PRO A 73 -7.31 -13.09 -17.65
C PRO A 73 -6.03 -13.75 -17.07
N SER A 74 -4.85 -13.28 -17.47
CA SER A 74 -3.57 -13.76 -16.94
C SER A 74 -3.37 -13.42 -15.48
N GLU A 75 -3.76 -12.22 -15.05
CA GLU A 75 -3.67 -11.72 -13.69
C GLU A 75 -4.68 -12.43 -12.76
N ALA A 76 -5.91 -12.63 -13.27
CA ALA A 76 -6.90 -13.43 -12.58
C ALA A 76 -6.43 -14.89 -12.39
N SER A 77 -5.73 -15.48 -13.38
CA SER A 77 -5.13 -16.81 -13.28
C SER A 77 -4.00 -16.83 -12.24
N ALA A 78 -3.13 -15.81 -12.23
CA ALA A 78 -2.05 -15.71 -11.24
C ALA A 78 -2.61 -15.62 -9.81
N LEU A 79 -3.66 -14.81 -9.60
CA LEU A 79 -4.35 -14.71 -8.32
C LEU A 79 -4.99 -16.04 -7.91
N GLN A 80 -5.64 -16.75 -8.84
CA GLN A 80 -6.29 -18.05 -8.61
C GLN A 80 -5.28 -19.15 -8.24
N GLU A 81 -4.08 -19.09 -8.79
CA GLU A 81 -3.03 -20.09 -8.59
C GLU A 81 -2.13 -19.76 -7.38
N ALA A 82 -2.30 -18.58 -6.78
CA ALA A 82 -1.49 -18.14 -5.65
C ALA A 82 -1.70 -19.00 -4.40
N ASN A 83 -0.60 -19.35 -3.73
CA ASN A 83 -0.60 -19.93 -2.39
C ASN A 83 -0.49 -18.84 -1.31
N VAL A 84 0.20 -17.74 -1.65
CA VAL A 84 0.37 -16.57 -0.79
C VAL A 84 0.12 -15.32 -1.63
N PHE A 85 -0.62 -14.38 -1.07
CA PHE A 85 -0.89 -13.08 -1.70
C PHE A 85 -0.56 -11.95 -0.74
N PHE A 86 0.27 -11.02 -1.19
CA PHE A 86 0.60 -9.78 -0.47
C PHE A 86 -0.01 -8.59 -1.21
N TRP A 87 -0.68 -7.73 -0.50
CA TRP A 87 -1.27 -6.50 -1.02
C TRP A 87 -1.26 -5.40 0.03
N ILE A 88 -1.37 -4.16 -0.40
CA ILE A 88 -1.46 -3.03 0.54
C ILE A 88 -2.73 -3.13 1.38
N GLY A 89 -3.88 -3.29 0.72
CA GLY A 89 -5.16 -3.43 1.41
C GLY A 89 -6.33 -2.84 0.63
N PRO A 90 -7.55 -2.93 1.20
CA PRO A 90 -8.76 -2.44 0.56
C PRO A 90 -8.77 -0.92 0.40
N ASP A 91 -8.03 -0.17 1.22
CA ASP A 91 -7.91 1.29 1.11
C ASP A 91 -7.23 1.72 -0.20
N LEU A 92 -6.33 0.88 -0.76
CA LEU A 92 -5.70 1.12 -2.06
C LEU A 92 -6.52 0.55 -3.23
N THR A 93 -6.99 -0.69 -3.08
CA THR A 93 -7.62 -1.48 -4.16
C THR A 93 -8.93 -2.10 -3.70
N PRO A 94 -9.97 -1.28 -3.40
CA PRO A 94 -11.26 -1.80 -2.90
C PRO A 94 -11.91 -2.77 -3.90
N TRP A 95 -11.73 -2.55 -5.21
CA TRP A 95 -12.20 -3.41 -6.29
C TRP A 95 -11.57 -4.83 -6.29
N LEU A 96 -10.39 -4.99 -5.65
CA LEU A 96 -9.67 -6.28 -5.61
C LEU A 96 -10.21 -7.22 -4.51
N THR A 97 -10.91 -6.69 -3.51
CA THR A 97 -11.43 -7.46 -2.36
C THR A 97 -12.31 -8.63 -2.81
N GLU A 98 -13.32 -8.36 -3.64
CA GLU A 98 -14.23 -9.41 -4.16
C GLU A 98 -13.48 -10.42 -5.05
N ALA A 99 -12.50 -9.94 -5.83
CA ALA A 99 -11.69 -10.81 -6.66
C ALA A 99 -10.81 -11.77 -5.81
N ILE A 100 -10.22 -11.29 -4.72
CA ILE A 100 -9.45 -12.11 -3.77
C ILE A 100 -10.34 -13.19 -3.17
N GLU A 101 -11.50 -12.82 -2.64
CA GLU A 101 -12.45 -13.75 -2.02
C GLU A 101 -12.90 -14.86 -2.99
N THR A 102 -13.11 -14.49 -4.25
CA THR A 102 -13.64 -15.41 -5.27
C THR A 102 -12.55 -16.28 -5.92
N LEU A 103 -11.40 -15.68 -6.25
CA LEU A 103 -10.37 -16.34 -7.05
C LEU A 103 -9.29 -17.00 -6.18
N ALA A 104 -8.97 -16.45 -5.01
CA ALA A 104 -7.90 -16.92 -4.15
C ALA A 104 -8.38 -17.43 -2.76
N PRO A 105 -9.49 -18.22 -2.65
CA PRO A 105 -10.08 -18.61 -1.36
C PRO A 105 -9.17 -19.51 -0.53
N HIS A 106 -8.08 -20.00 -1.10
CA HIS A 106 -7.13 -20.91 -0.43
C HIS A 106 -5.75 -20.28 -0.22
N ALA A 107 -5.52 -19.08 -0.75
CA ALA A 107 -4.27 -18.37 -0.54
C ALA A 107 -4.16 -17.82 0.89
N ALA A 108 -2.96 -17.78 1.43
CA ALA A 108 -2.67 -17.02 2.63
C ALA A 108 -2.57 -15.54 2.23
N ILE A 109 -3.57 -14.74 2.63
CA ILE A 109 -3.65 -13.31 2.31
C ILE A 109 -2.98 -12.50 3.42
N THR A 110 -2.14 -11.54 3.04
CA THR A 110 -1.51 -10.61 3.97
C THR A 110 -1.78 -9.18 3.51
N THR A 111 -2.57 -8.44 4.29
CA THR A 111 -2.82 -7.01 4.13
C THR A 111 -1.68 -6.26 4.80
N LEU A 112 -0.76 -5.71 4.01
CA LEU A 112 0.48 -5.12 4.53
C LEU A 112 0.25 -3.88 5.39
N LEU A 113 -0.74 -3.06 5.02
CA LEU A 113 -1.09 -1.87 5.79
C LEU A 113 -1.51 -2.21 7.23
N GLU A 114 -2.19 -3.34 7.44
CA GLU A 114 -2.72 -3.78 8.73
C GLU A 114 -1.71 -4.62 9.55
N THR A 115 -0.49 -4.83 9.06
CA THR A 115 0.48 -5.67 9.78
C THR A 115 1.09 -4.93 10.97
N GLU A 116 1.31 -5.67 12.06
CA GLU A 116 1.92 -5.11 13.27
C GLU A 116 3.25 -4.40 12.98
N GLY A 117 3.39 -3.19 13.49
CA GLY A 117 4.57 -2.35 13.29
C GLY A 117 4.56 -1.53 12.01
N THR A 118 3.53 -1.60 11.20
CA THR A 118 3.31 -0.67 10.08
C THR A 118 2.93 0.70 10.65
N ILE A 119 3.56 1.73 10.14
CA ILE A 119 3.16 3.12 10.38
C ILE A 119 1.93 3.36 9.51
N GLU A 120 0.81 3.68 10.14
CA GLU A 120 -0.45 4.02 9.48
C GLU A 120 -0.73 5.50 9.65
N LEU A 121 -0.96 6.20 8.55
CA LEU A 121 -1.33 7.62 8.55
C LEU A 121 -2.78 7.75 8.09
N LYS A 122 -3.50 8.72 8.64
CA LYS A 122 -4.85 9.04 8.18
C LYS A 122 -4.77 9.89 6.91
N PHE A 123 -5.81 9.83 6.09
CA PHE A 123 -5.95 10.79 5.01
C PHE A 123 -5.91 12.21 5.54
N ARG A 124 -5.25 13.10 4.79
CA ARG A 124 -5.27 14.53 5.08
C ARG A 124 -6.61 15.12 4.67
N GLU A 125 -7.20 15.88 5.59
CA GLU A 125 -8.42 16.61 5.30
C GLU A 125 -8.06 17.88 4.52
N GLY A 126 -8.46 17.94 3.26
CA GLY A 126 -8.21 19.08 2.40
C GLY A 126 -6.83 19.09 1.74
N ALA A 127 -6.84 19.30 0.45
CA ALA A 127 -5.64 19.24 -0.40
C ALA A 127 -4.65 20.41 -0.20
N LEU A 128 -4.92 21.36 0.70
CA LEU A 128 -3.97 22.39 1.11
C LEU A 128 -3.15 22.01 2.33
N PHE A 129 -3.43 20.86 2.93
CA PHE A 129 -2.70 20.37 4.11
C PHE A 129 -2.66 21.38 5.26
N GLU A 130 -3.72 22.17 5.38
CA GLU A 130 -3.87 23.11 6.49
C GLU A 130 -4.02 22.29 7.78
N ALA A 131 -3.17 22.56 8.77
CA ALA A 131 -3.39 22.05 10.11
C ALA A 131 -4.69 22.67 10.61
N HIS A 132 -5.71 21.86 10.87
CA HIS A 132 -6.82 22.30 11.67
C HIS A 132 -6.31 22.43 13.09
N ASP A 133 -6.05 23.69 13.50
CA ASP A 133 -5.89 24.01 14.91
C ASP A 133 -7.22 23.67 15.60
N HIS A 134 -7.31 22.46 16.13
CA HIS A 134 -8.30 22.14 17.14
C HIS A 134 -7.89 22.90 18.40
N ASP A 135 -8.29 24.17 18.44
CA ASP A 135 -8.35 24.90 19.70
C ASP A 135 -9.24 24.06 20.61
N ASP A 136 -8.60 23.44 21.58
CA ASP A 136 -9.23 22.80 22.72
C ASP A 136 -10.19 23.83 23.34
N HIS A 137 -11.45 23.78 22.94
CA HIS A 137 -12.51 24.39 23.73
C HIS A 137 -12.58 23.59 25.03
N ALA A 138 -11.74 24.01 25.98
CA ALA A 138 -11.94 23.69 27.37
C ALA A 138 -13.34 24.16 27.73
N GLU A 139 -14.23 23.22 27.94
CA GLU A 139 -15.57 23.45 28.51
C GLU A 139 -15.34 24.04 29.90
N GLU A 140 -15.42 25.36 30.02
CA GLU A 140 -15.66 26.00 31.30
C GLU A 140 -17.13 25.74 31.66
N GLU A 141 -17.34 24.78 32.58
CA GLU A 141 -18.58 24.60 33.29
C GLU A 141 -18.82 25.84 34.17
N GLY A 142 -19.57 26.78 33.66
CA GLY A 142 -20.16 27.88 34.41
C GLY A 142 -21.59 27.55 34.82
N HIS A 143 -21.78 27.05 36.04
CA HIS A 143 -23.07 27.02 36.69
C HIS A 143 -23.47 28.46 37.03
N ASP A 144 -24.62 28.90 36.56
CA ASP A 144 -25.39 29.95 37.20
C ASP A 144 -26.87 29.54 37.21
N ASP A 145 -27.31 29.26 38.44
CA ASP A 145 -28.70 29.09 38.84
C ASP A 145 -29.46 30.40 38.65
N HIS A 146 -30.60 30.41 38.02
CA HIS A 146 -31.69 31.34 38.30
C HIS A 146 -33.03 30.66 38.11
N ASP A 147 -33.67 30.44 39.27
CA ASP A 147 -35.13 30.25 39.44
C ASP A 147 -35.85 31.52 39.01
N ASP A 148 -37.02 31.41 38.48
CA ASP A 148 -38.34 31.86 38.95
C ASP A 148 -39.37 32.17 37.87
N ASP A 149 -40.49 31.50 38.10
CA ASP A 149 -41.90 31.91 38.01
C ASP A 149 -42.60 32.31 36.71
N ALA A 150 -43.47 31.43 36.37
CA ALA A 150 -44.97 31.53 36.39
C ALA A 150 -45.71 32.32 35.30
N GLU A 151 -46.80 31.63 34.93
CA GLU A 151 -48.17 32.05 34.51
C GLU A 151 -48.42 32.21 32.98
N GLU A 152 -49.16 31.23 32.49
CA GLU A 152 -50.57 31.08 32.11
C GLU A 152 -51.11 32.06 31.02
N GLU A 153 -51.90 31.41 30.20
CA GLU A 153 -53.08 31.74 29.36
C GLU A 153 -52.76 31.64 27.85
N GLY A 154 -53.23 30.73 27.12
CA GLY A 154 -54.50 30.31 26.66
C GLY A 154 -55.08 31.22 25.57
N HIS A 155 -55.22 30.71 24.35
CA HIS A 155 -56.42 30.88 23.51
C HIS A 155 -56.26 30.20 22.13
N ASP A 156 -57.37 29.56 21.84
CA ASP A 156 -57.78 28.77 20.70
C ASP A 156 -57.82 29.49 19.34
N ASP A 157 -57.86 28.60 18.34
CA ASP A 157 -58.70 28.63 17.14
C ASP A 157 -58.24 29.29 15.83
N HIS A 158 -58.43 28.43 14.85
CA HIS A 158 -58.80 28.57 13.43
C HIS A 158 -57.69 28.41 12.38
N ALA A 159 -57.75 27.21 11.78
CA ALA A 159 -58.42 26.88 10.50
C ALA A 159 -57.68 27.34 9.23
N GLU A 160 -57.28 26.32 8.48
CA GLU A 160 -57.37 26.13 7.01
C GLU A 160 -56.89 27.25 6.09
N GLU A 161 -55.85 26.95 5.28
CA GLU A 161 -55.95 26.62 3.86
C GLU A 161 -54.62 26.59 3.17
N GLU A 162 -54.53 25.55 2.28
CA GLU A 162 -53.91 25.54 0.96
C GLU A 162 -52.39 25.72 0.85
N GLY A 163 -51.75 24.64 0.60
CA GLY A 163 -50.90 24.18 -0.45
C GLY A 163 -50.00 25.19 -1.18
N HIS A 164 -48.71 25.07 -0.93
CA HIS A 164 -47.71 25.27 -1.99
C HIS A 164 -46.63 24.19 -1.84
N ASP A 165 -46.64 23.29 -2.81
CA ASP A 165 -45.54 22.40 -3.12
C ASP A 165 -44.36 23.22 -3.65
N ASP A 166 -43.41 23.54 -2.80
CA ASP A 166 -42.09 23.89 -3.23
C ASP A 166 -41.17 22.70 -2.95
N HIS A 167 -40.98 21.89 -3.99
CA HIS A 167 -39.94 20.92 -4.04
C HIS A 167 -38.56 21.62 -4.08
N ASP A 168 -38.01 21.88 -2.92
CA ASP A 168 -36.57 22.07 -2.80
C ASP A 168 -35.92 20.69 -3.02
N ASP A 169 -35.56 20.42 -4.29
CA ASP A 169 -34.61 19.42 -4.68
C ASP A 169 -33.26 19.76 -4.02
N HIS A 170 -33.09 19.38 -2.76
CA HIS A 170 -31.77 19.18 -2.24
C HIS A 170 -31.19 17.99 -2.99
N ALA A 171 -30.46 18.29 -4.06
CA ALA A 171 -29.51 17.36 -4.62
C ALA A 171 -28.65 16.88 -3.46
N LYS A 172 -28.90 15.66 -3.01
CA LYS A 172 -27.95 14.91 -2.22
C LYS A 172 -26.73 14.76 -3.11
N GLU A 173 -25.65 15.45 -2.76
CA GLU A 173 -24.33 15.08 -3.19
C GLU A 173 -24.04 13.69 -2.60
N GLU A 174 -24.55 12.65 -3.27
CA GLU A 174 -24.13 11.28 -3.06
C GLU A 174 -22.87 11.07 -3.86
N GLY A 175 -21.76 11.40 -3.27
CA GLY A 175 -20.43 11.22 -3.78
C GLY A 175 -19.45 11.28 -2.62
N HIS A 176 -19.77 10.61 -1.51
CA HIS A 176 -18.72 10.16 -0.61
C HIS A 176 -18.14 8.91 -1.24
N ASP A 177 -17.09 9.08 -2.04
CA ASP A 177 -16.14 8.00 -2.25
C ASP A 177 -15.78 7.52 -0.85
N ASP A 178 -16.04 6.25 -0.57
CA ASP A 178 -15.72 5.58 0.69
C ASP A 178 -14.19 5.40 0.72
N HIS A 179 -13.50 6.54 0.88
CA HIS A 179 -12.06 6.54 1.12
C HIS A 179 -11.85 5.80 2.43
N GLY A 180 -11.02 4.76 2.41
CA GLY A 180 -10.66 3.99 3.58
C GLY A 180 -10.22 4.89 4.74
N ALA A 181 -10.13 4.33 5.94
CA ALA A 181 -9.78 5.11 7.14
C ALA A 181 -8.34 5.66 7.10
N HIS A 182 -7.47 5.07 6.27
CA HIS A 182 -6.04 5.36 6.25
C HIS A 182 -5.53 5.66 4.84
N ASP A 183 -4.52 6.54 4.77
CA ASP A 183 -3.75 6.78 3.55
C ASP A 183 -3.07 5.47 3.11
N PRO A 184 -3.41 4.91 1.95
CA PRO A 184 -2.90 3.61 1.53
C PRO A 184 -1.47 3.63 0.99
N HIS A 185 -0.86 4.80 0.77
CA HIS A 185 0.44 4.94 0.11
C HIS A 185 1.63 4.58 1.01
N ALA A 186 1.40 3.68 1.96
CA ALA A 186 2.33 3.26 3.01
C ALA A 186 3.64 2.64 2.49
N TRP A 187 3.66 2.17 1.24
CA TRP A 187 4.90 1.69 0.61
C TRP A 187 5.94 2.78 0.37
N LEU A 188 5.55 4.06 0.41
CA LEU A 188 6.48 5.17 0.24
C LEU A 188 7.31 5.47 1.50
N SER A 189 7.07 4.74 2.59
CA SER A 189 7.92 4.70 3.78
C SER A 189 8.94 3.58 3.71
N PRO A 190 10.26 3.86 3.60
CA PRO A 190 11.29 2.86 3.80
C PRO A 190 11.28 2.17 5.17
N GLN A 191 10.72 2.82 6.20
CA GLN A 191 10.53 2.22 7.53
C GLN A 191 9.48 1.11 7.47
N ASN A 192 8.33 1.35 6.80
CA ASN A 192 7.32 0.33 6.55
C ASN A 192 7.89 -0.80 5.70
N ALA A 193 8.62 -0.47 4.63
CA ALA A 193 9.27 -1.48 3.78
C ALA A 193 10.21 -2.39 4.59
N ALA A 194 11.01 -1.83 5.50
CA ALA A 194 11.88 -2.59 6.38
C ALA A 194 11.11 -3.53 7.33
N ASN A 195 9.94 -3.10 7.83
CA ASN A 195 9.04 -3.94 8.61
C ASN A 195 8.45 -5.07 7.75
N TRP A 196 7.91 -4.73 6.58
CA TRP A 196 7.26 -5.68 5.68
C TRP A 196 8.19 -6.76 5.17
N LEU A 197 9.49 -6.48 4.98
CA LEU A 197 10.47 -7.52 4.63
C LEU A 197 10.47 -8.68 5.64
N ILE A 198 10.31 -8.41 6.93
CA ILE A 198 10.24 -9.45 7.98
C ILE A 198 8.89 -10.15 7.96
N VAL A 199 7.79 -9.42 7.79
CA VAL A 199 6.45 -9.99 7.65
C VAL A 199 6.39 -10.95 6.46
N ILE A 200 6.88 -10.52 5.29
CA ILE A 200 6.95 -11.31 4.06
C ILE A 200 7.78 -12.60 4.30
N ALA A 201 8.96 -12.48 4.93
CA ALA A 201 9.79 -13.64 5.24
C ALA A 201 9.08 -14.62 6.19
N GLY A 202 8.33 -14.13 7.16
CA GLY A 202 7.52 -14.93 8.07
C GLY A 202 6.44 -15.72 7.34
N GLN A 203 5.66 -15.06 6.48
CA GLN A 203 4.58 -15.69 5.72
C GLN A 203 5.11 -16.72 4.71
N LEU A 204 6.18 -16.37 3.98
CA LEU A 204 6.82 -17.30 3.05
C LEU A 204 7.42 -18.51 3.78
N SER A 205 8.02 -18.31 4.96
CA SER A 205 8.55 -19.42 5.76
C SER A 205 7.48 -20.33 6.31
N ALA A 206 6.28 -19.81 6.57
CA ALA A 206 5.13 -20.63 6.98
C ALA A 206 4.61 -21.50 5.82
N ALA A 207 4.63 -20.97 4.60
CA ALA A 207 4.23 -21.69 3.39
C ALA A 207 5.32 -22.64 2.86
N ASP A 208 6.60 -22.32 3.09
CA ASP A 208 7.78 -23.06 2.60
C ASP A 208 8.88 -23.10 3.68
N PRO A 209 8.74 -23.99 4.68
CA PRO A 209 9.69 -24.10 5.77
C PRO A 209 11.10 -24.53 5.34
N GLU A 210 11.24 -25.21 4.19
CA GLU A 210 12.54 -25.67 3.69
C GLU A 210 13.44 -24.50 3.30
N ASN A 211 12.85 -23.40 2.79
CA ASN A 211 13.56 -22.18 2.39
C ASN A 211 13.53 -21.05 3.43
N ALA A 212 12.97 -21.31 4.64
CA ALA A 212 12.84 -20.28 5.70
C ALA A 212 14.15 -19.54 6.01
N GLY A 213 15.27 -20.29 6.06
CA GLY A 213 16.59 -19.69 6.29
C GLY A 213 17.00 -18.69 5.22
N ALA A 214 16.68 -18.93 3.95
CA ALA A 214 16.95 -18.04 2.84
C ALA A 214 16.06 -16.78 2.92
N TYR A 215 14.77 -16.94 3.15
CA TYR A 215 13.82 -15.83 3.28
C TYR A 215 14.24 -14.85 4.39
N PHE A 216 14.55 -15.35 5.60
CA PHE A 216 14.99 -14.47 6.69
C PHE A 216 16.36 -13.84 6.45
N ALA A 217 17.30 -14.55 5.80
CA ALA A 217 18.60 -13.96 5.44
C ALA A 217 18.43 -12.84 4.41
N ASN A 218 17.57 -13.04 3.40
CA ASN A 218 17.26 -12.05 2.37
C ASN A 218 16.56 -10.83 2.97
N ALA A 219 15.58 -11.06 3.86
CA ALA A 219 14.89 -9.98 4.57
C ALA A 219 15.84 -9.16 5.44
N ALA A 220 16.76 -9.80 6.17
CA ALA A 220 17.76 -9.10 6.98
C ALA A 220 18.69 -8.22 6.12
N ALA A 221 19.14 -8.73 4.95
CA ALA A 221 19.92 -7.96 4.01
C ALA A 221 19.12 -6.80 3.41
N GLY A 222 17.85 -7.04 3.02
CA GLY A 222 16.94 -5.99 2.53
C GLY A 222 16.72 -4.87 3.54
N ARG A 223 16.60 -5.18 4.83
CA ARG A 223 16.49 -4.15 5.89
C ARG A 223 17.74 -3.27 5.96
N ALA A 224 18.92 -3.87 5.90
CA ALA A 224 20.15 -3.10 5.86
C ALA A 224 20.24 -2.19 4.62
N GLU A 225 19.68 -2.62 3.49
CA GLU A 225 19.53 -1.79 2.29
C GLU A 225 18.58 -0.62 2.53
N MET A 226 17.47 -0.80 3.28
CA MET A 226 16.55 0.30 3.65
C MET A 226 17.24 1.34 4.54
N ASP A 227 18.04 0.94 5.52
CA ASP A 227 18.83 1.86 6.35
C ASP A 227 19.81 2.70 5.51
N ALA A 228 20.49 2.06 4.56
CA ALA A 228 21.40 2.74 3.64
C ALA A 228 20.63 3.69 2.68
N LEU A 229 19.45 3.27 2.20
CA LEU A 229 18.57 4.05 1.34
C LEU A 229 18.12 5.32 2.04
N MET A 230 17.64 5.23 3.28
CA MET A 230 17.22 6.40 4.07
C MET A 230 18.37 7.40 4.24
N THR A 231 19.58 6.91 4.50
CA THR A 231 20.78 7.76 4.60
C THR A 231 21.07 8.48 3.28
N GLN A 232 20.96 7.78 2.15
CA GLN A 232 21.22 8.33 0.82
C GLN A 232 20.17 9.38 0.43
N VAL A 233 18.90 9.09 0.68
CA VAL A 233 17.79 10.02 0.39
C VAL A 233 17.93 11.30 1.20
N ASN A 234 18.23 11.21 2.50
CA ASN A 234 18.49 12.39 3.32
C ASN A 234 19.63 13.24 2.75
N ALA A 235 20.75 12.63 2.37
CA ALA A 235 21.86 13.35 1.76
C ALA A 235 21.50 14.03 0.43
N THR A 236 20.55 13.47 -0.33
CA THR A 236 20.03 14.05 -1.58
C THR A 236 19.14 15.25 -1.30
N LEU A 237 18.29 15.18 -0.26
CA LEU A 237 17.33 16.23 0.11
C LEU A 237 17.94 17.34 0.96
N ASP A 238 19.00 17.10 1.73
CA ASP A 238 19.61 18.08 2.62
C ASP A 238 19.93 19.45 1.95
N PRO A 239 20.49 19.52 0.72
CA PRO A 239 20.78 20.78 0.08
C PRO A 239 19.57 21.63 -0.29
N VAL A 240 18.37 21.04 -0.32
CA VAL A 240 17.10 21.67 -0.75
C VAL A 240 16.07 21.76 0.38
N ARG A 241 16.46 21.45 1.63
CA ARG A 241 15.56 21.56 2.78
C ARG A 241 14.99 22.96 2.93
N GLY A 242 13.69 23.04 3.23
CA GLY A 242 12.94 24.27 3.29
C GLY A 242 12.43 24.77 1.93
N GLY A 243 12.74 24.06 0.85
CA GLY A 243 12.11 24.26 -0.45
C GLY A 243 10.62 23.94 -0.38
N ARG A 244 9.79 24.72 -1.10
CA ARG A 244 8.34 24.56 -1.12
C ARG A 244 7.89 23.96 -2.43
N PHE A 245 7.08 22.93 -2.35
CA PHE A 245 6.58 22.20 -3.52
C PHE A 245 5.12 21.76 -3.35
N VAL A 246 4.46 21.54 -4.48
CA VAL A 246 3.13 20.98 -4.58
C VAL A 246 3.25 19.65 -5.36
N VAL A 247 2.55 18.63 -4.89
CA VAL A 247 2.46 17.34 -5.55
C VAL A 247 1.22 17.23 -6.44
N PHE A 248 1.16 16.26 -7.36
CA PHE A 248 -0.01 16.09 -8.20
C PHE A 248 -1.20 15.60 -7.40
N HIS A 249 -1.08 14.44 -6.72
CA HIS A 249 -2.09 13.95 -5.79
C HIS A 249 -1.49 13.67 -4.41
N ASP A 250 -2.33 13.50 -3.39
CA ASP A 250 -1.92 13.31 -2.01
C ASP A 250 -1.49 11.87 -1.72
N ALA A 251 -0.35 11.46 -2.29
CA ALA A 251 0.22 10.12 -2.10
C ALA A 251 1.47 10.10 -1.22
N TYR A 252 2.10 11.24 -0.98
CA TYR A 252 3.49 11.31 -0.53
C TYR A 252 3.67 11.48 0.97
N GLN A 253 2.58 11.46 1.76
CA GLN A 253 2.59 11.73 3.19
C GLN A 253 3.59 10.85 3.96
N TYR A 254 3.71 9.58 3.59
CA TYR A 254 4.66 8.65 4.21
C TYR A 254 6.11 9.00 3.89
N PHE A 255 6.40 9.35 2.64
CA PHE A 255 7.73 9.83 2.24
C PHE A 255 8.07 11.16 2.93
N GLU A 256 7.13 12.09 2.97
CA GLU A 256 7.27 13.37 3.66
C GLU A 256 7.59 13.19 5.14
N SER A 257 6.90 12.25 5.80
CA SER A 257 7.10 11.92 7.22
C SER A 257 8.46 11.28 7.48
N ASP A 258 8.86 10.29 6.68
CA ASP A 258 10.13 9.58 6.86
C ASP A 258 11.36 10.48 6.67
N PHE A 259 11.25 11.50 5.82
CA PHE A 259 12.36 12.40 5.47
C PHE A 259 12.22 13.81 6.02
N ASP A 260 11.19 14.10 6.83
CA ASP A 260 10.89 15.45 7.35
C ASP A 260 10.92 16.51 6.22
N PHE A 261 10.16 16.24 5.15
CA PHE A 261 10.14 17.07 3.96
C PHE A 261 8.69 17.27 3.46
N PRO A 262 7.86 18.07 4.17
CA PRO A 262 6.44 18.19 3.90
C PRO A 262 6.16 18.94 2.60
N ALA A 263 5.19 18.45 1.82
CA ALA A 263 4.61 19.17 0.70
C ALA A 263 3.75 20.33 1.19
N SER A 264 3.62 21.37 0.34
CA SER A 264 2.77 22.54 0.63
C SER A 264 1.32 22.32 0.18
N GLY A 265 0.99 21.21 -0.44
CA GLY A 265 -0.34 20.84 -0.90
C GLY A 265 -0.31 19.89 -2.10
N ALA A 266 -1.50 19.43 -2.50
CA ALA A 266 -1.71 18.61 -3.68
C ALA A 266 -2.66 19.29 -4.67
N ILE A 267 -2.52 19.02 -5.95
CA ILE A 267 -3.43 19.50 -7.00
C ILE A 267 -4.76 18.75 -6.88
N SER A 268 -4.73 17.45 -6.70
CA SER A 268 -5.88 16.59 -6.43
C SER A 268 -5.74 15.88 -5.07
N ILE A 269 -6.86 15.59 -4.43
CA ILE A 269 -6.86 14.79 -3.19
C ILE A 269 -6.64 13.31 -3.51
N GLY A 270 -7.17 12.83 -4.64
CA GLY A 270 -7.01 11.46 -5.10
C GLY A 270 -6.65 11.41 -6.58
N ASP A 271 -6.30 10.23 -7.06
CA ASP A 271 -5.90 10.02 -8.45
C ASP A 271 -7.09 9.75 -9.39
N ALA A 272 -8.26 9.43 -8.84
CA ALA A 272 -9.45 9.10 -9.62
C ALA A 272 -10.26 10.32 -10.10
N SER A 273 -9.93 11.55 -9.68
CA SER A 273 -10.72 12.74 -10.02
C SER A 273 -9.87 13.92 -10.46
N ASP A 274 -10.27 14.54 -11.57
CA ASP A 274 -9.67 15.81 -12.01
C ASP A 274 -10.02 16.93 -11.02
N PRO A 275 -9.06 17.83 -10.73
CA PRO A 275 -9.31 18.98 -9.86
C PRO A 275 -10.36 19.92 -10.47
N SER A 276 -11.27 20.43 -9.64
CA SER A 276 -12.24 21.43 -10.08
C SER A 276 -11.56 22.75 -10.52
N PRO A 277 -12.19 23.57 -11.38
CA PRO A 277 -11.65 24.88 -11.73
C PRO A 277 -11.40 25.78 -10.53
N ALA A 278 -12.24 25.69 -9.49
CA ALA A 278 -12.05 26.44 -8.25
C ALA A 278 -10.77 26.00 -7.53
N ARG A 279 -10.52 24.70 -7.50
CA ARG A 279 -9.32 24.10 -6.92
C ARG A 279 -8.05 24.56 -7.65
N ILE A 280 -8.07 24.58 -8.97
CA ILE A 280 -6.94 25.08 -9.77
C ILE A 280 -6.61 26.53 -9.40
N VAL A 281 -7.61 27.41 -9.27
CA VAL A 281 -7.41 28.81 -8.88
C VAL A 281 -6.82 28.93 -7.48
N GLU A 282 -7.28 28.09 -6.55
CA GLU A 282 -6.78 28.06 -5.18
C GLU A 282 -5.30 27.66 -5.11
N ILE A 283 -4.90 26.60 -5.83
CA ILE A 283 -3.50 26.18 -5.94
C ILE A 283 -2.64 27.26 -6.61
N GLN A 284 -3.11 27.88 -7.70
CA GLN A 284 -2.40 28.98 -8.35
C GLN A 284 -2.14 30.14 -7.39
N LYS A 285 -3.15 30.49 -6.59
CA LYS A 285 -3.00 31.52 -5.55
C LYS A 285 -1.97 31.12 -4.52
N ARG A 286 -2.00 29.88 -4.04
CA ARG A 286 -1.05 29.39 -3.05
C ARG A 286 0.39 29.36 -3.58
N ILE A 287 0.58 28.93 -4.83
CA ILE A 287 1.89 28.99 -5.50
C ILE A 287 2.47 30.39 -5.45
N ALA A 288 1.65 31.41 -5.75
CA ALA A 288 2.07 32.78 -5.76
C ALA A 288 2.32 33.36 -4.35
N ASP A 289 1.41 33.11 -3.40
CA ASP A 289 1.43 33.71 -2.06
C ASP A 289 2.54 33.09 -1.18
N GLU A 290 2.80 31.81 -1.31
CA GLU A 290 3.77 31.10 -0.47
C GLU A 290 5.15 30.95 -1.12
N GLY A 291 5.32 31.40 -2.36
CA GLY A 291 6.58 31.27 -3.08
C GLY A 291 6.97 29.83 -3.36
N ILE A 292 5.99 29.01 -3.75
CA ILE A 292 6.23 27.61 -4.16
C ILE A 292 7.06 27.61 -5.43
N SER A 293 8.22 26.96 -5.38
CA SER A 293 9.21 26.94 -6.46
C SER A 293 9.16 25.69 -7.34
N CYS A 294 8.40 24.66 -6.93
CA CYS A 294 8.33 23.38 -7.64
C CYS A 294 6.91 22.83 -7.62
N VAL A 295 6.44 22.35 -8.78
CA VAL A 295 5.20 21.59 -8.95
C VAL A 295 5.56 20.24 -9.56
N LEU A 296 5.22 19.15 -8.86
CA LEU A 296 5.54 17.80 -9.26
C LEU A 296 4.38 17.17 -10.03
N ALA A 297 4.70 16.64 -11.19
CA ALA A 297 3.82 15.84 -12.04
C ALA A 297 4.08 14.36 -11.80
N GLU A 298 3.14 13.52 -12.23
CA GLU A 298 3.25 12.06 -12.23
C GLU A 298 2.99 11.49 -13.62
N PRO A 299 3.66 10.37 -14.01
CA PRO A 299 3.51 9.81 -15.35
C PRO A 299 2.10 9.31 -15.66
N GLN A 300 1.34 8.92 -14.63
CA GLN A 300 0.00 8.36 -14.73
C GLN A 300 -1.05 9.39 -15.09
N PHE A 301 -0.76 10.69 -14.91
CA PHE A 301 -1.72 11.77 -15.05
C PHE A 301 -1.46 12.71 -16.23
N ASN A 302 -2.48 13.51 -16.54
CA ASN A 302 -2.43 14.45 -17.65
C ASN A 302 -1.49 15.64 -17.36
N ALA A 303 -0.35 15.70 -18.04
CA ALA A 303 0.62 16.79 -17.92
C ALA A 303 0.01 18.18 -18.24
N GLY A 304 -1.11 18.24 -18.95
CA GLY A 304 -1.84 19.49 -19.24
C GLY A 304 -2.41 20.17 -17.99
N LEU A 305 -2.77 19.38 -16.96
CA LEU A 305 -3.25 19.92 -15.68
C LEU A 305 -2.13 20.65 -14.94
N VAL A 306 -0.93 20.08 -14.88
CA VAL A 306 0.23 20.73 -14.28
C VAL A 306 0.55 22.05 -15.00
N THR A 307 0.52 22.06 -16.34
CA THR A 307 0.71 23.27 -17.12
C THR A 307 -0.34 24.33 -16.80
N THR A 308 -1.60 23.91 -16.60
CA THR A 308 -2.71 24.80 -16.23
C THR A 308 -2.49 25.41 -14.85
N VAL A 309 -2.11 24.58 -13.88
CA VAL A 309 -1.81 25.00 -12.50
C VAL A 309 -0.65 25.98 -12.45
N LEU A 310 0.38 25.77 -13.28
CA LEU A 310 1.53 26.67 -13.37
C LEU A 310 1.21 28.01 -14.04
N GLY A 311 0.06 28.14 -14.72
CA GLY A 311 -0.27 29.29 -15.55
C GLY A 311 0.04 30.65 -14.90
N GLY A 312 1.13 31.29 -15.34
CA GLY A 312 1.57 32.60 -14.84
C GLY A 312 2.51 32.57 -13.63
N SER A 313 2.98 31.41 -13.19
CA SER A 313 4.01 31.26 -12.13
C SER A 313 5.39 31.01 -12.74
N ASP A 314 6.45 31.34 -11.98
CA ASP A 314 7.85 30.99 -12.30
C ASP A 314 8.30 29.66 -11.65
N ALA A 315 7.36 28.86 -11.11
CA ALA A 315 7.68 27.59 -10.48
C ALA A 315 8.18 26.55 -11.50
N ASN A 316 9.20 25.79 -11.11
CA ASN A 316 9.71 24.69 -11.92
C ASN A 316 8.72 23.51 -11.96
N THR A 317 8.90 22.63 -12.93
CA THR A 317 8.23 21.32 -12.96
C THR A 317 9.23 20.19 -12.79
N GLY A 318 8.85 19.20 -11.98
CA GLY A 318 9.53 17.91 -11.88
C GLY A 318 8.55 16.78 -12.14
N VAL A 319 9.08 15.60 -12.33
CA VAL A 319 8.29 14.35 -12.41
C VAL A 319 8.74 13.44 -11.28
N ILE A 320 7.78 12.92 -10.51
CA ILE A 320 7.98 11.85 -9.55
C ILE A 320 6.99 10.73 -9.86
N ASP A 321 7.38 9.51 -9.57
CA ASP A 321 6.57 8.33 -9.88
C ASP A 321 6.50 7.43 -8.64
N PRO A 322 5.34 7.37 -7.95
CA PRO A 322 5.19 6.60 -6.72
C PRO A 322 5.15 5.08 -6.94
N LEU A 323 5.03 4.62 -8.20
CA LEU A 323 4.92 3.20 -8.56
C LEU A 323 6.14 2.67 -9.32
N GLY A 324 7.01 3.57 -9.83
CA GLY A 324 8.18 3.17 -10.60
C GLY A 324 7.84 2.57 -11.95
N SER A 325 6.92 3.19 -12.71
CA SER A 325 6.39 2.68 -13.98
C SER A 325 7.46 2.44 -15.04
N ASP A 326 8.53 3.24 -15.03
CA ASP A 326 9.67 3.12 -15.98
C ASP A 326 10.77 2.17 -15.47
N LEU A 327 10.60 1.58 -14.29
CA LEU A 327 11.57 0.66 -13.70
C LEU A 327 11.21 -0.80 -14.03
N GLU A 328 12.24 -1.62 -14.23
CA GLU A 328 12.05 -3.05 -14.41
C GLU A 328 11.59 -3.70 -13.08
N PRO A 329 10.46 -4.46 -13.07
CA PRO A 329 10.02 -5.18 -11.90
C PRO A 329 11.08 -6.15 -11.37
N GLY A 330 11.26 -6.20 -10.05
CA GLY A 330 12.22 -7.08 -9.40
C GLY A 330 12.83 -6.46 -8.14
N ALA A 331 13.73 -7.17 -7.50
CA ALA A 331 14.28 -6.84 -6.18
C ALA A 331 14.92 -5.44 -6.08
N THR A 332 15.36 -4.86 -7.19
CA THR A 332 16.06 -3.55 -7.22
C THR A 332 15.12 -2.37 -7.47
N LEU A 333 13.85 -2.62 -7.81
CA LEU A 333 12.91 -1.53 -8.15
C LEU A 333 12.67 -0.60 -6.95
N TYR A 334 12.38 -1.14 -5.78
CA TYR A 334 12.02 -0.34 -4.61
C TYR A 334 13.09 0.70 -4.22
N PRO A 335 14.37 0.34 -4.03
CA PRO A 335 15.39 1.35 -3.72
C PRO A 335 15.62 2.35 -4.86
N GLN A 336 15.43 1.96 -6.12
CA GLN A 336 15.52 2.89 -7.26
C GLN A 336 14.35 3.88 -7.25
N LEU A 337 13.13 3.40 -6.99
CA LEU A 337 11.92 4.21 -6.89
C LEU A 337 12.11 5.35 -5.86
N ILE A 338 12.45 5.02 -4.63
CA ILE A 338 12.61 5.99 -3.55
C ILE A 338 13.76 6.99 -3.84
N ASN A 339 14.87 6.52 -4.39
CA ASN A 339 15.96 7.39 -4.82
C ASN A 339 15.58 8.31 -5.98
N ASN A 340 14.79 7.82 -6.94
CA ASN A 340 14.32 8.61 -8.08
C ASN A 340 13.37 9.71 -7.60
N MET A 341 12.49 9.42 -6.66
CA MET A 341 11.59 10.41 -6.04
C MET A 341 12.41 11.53 -5.38
N ALA A 342 13.38 11.19 -4.53
CA ALA A 342 14.25 12.17 -3.88
C ALA A 342 15.03 13.01 -4.89
N THR A 343 15.55 12.38 -5.94
CA THR A 343 16.32 13.07 -7.00
C THR A 343 15.42 13.99 -7.83
N GLY A 344 14.22 13.54 -8.18
CA GLY A 344 13.24 14.35 -8.92
C GLY A 344 12.82 15.58 -8.12
N LEU A 345 12.47 15.42 -6.83
CA LEU A 345 12.14 16.49 -5.93
C LEU A 345 13.32 17.49 -5.77
N ALA A 346 14.52 16.99 -5.45
CA ALA A 346 15.70 17.85 -5.30
C ALA A 346 16.08 18.56 -6.60
N GLY A 347 15.86 17.94 -7.76
CA GLY A 347 16.09 18.54 -9.07
C GLY A 347 15.15 19.68 -9.37
N CYS A 348 13.88 19.54 -9.00
CA CYS A 348 12.85 20.55 -9.20
C CYS A 348 13.03 21.79 -8.30
N LEU A 349 13.52 21.58 -7.08
CA LEU A 349 13.73 22.63 -6.08
C LEU A 349 15.03 23.45 -6.28
N ARG A 350 15.91 23.06 -7.19
CA ARG A 350 17.14 23.80 -7.54
C ARG A 350 16.88 24.79 -8.64
#